data_0c997097fa43ec8f42a5d7aa366f56d0
#
_entry.id   0c997097fa43ec8f42a5d7aa366f56d0
#
_cell.length_a   1.000
_cell.length_b   1.000
_cell.length_c   1.000
_cell.angle_alpha   90.00
_cell.angle_beta   90.00
_cell.angle_gamma   90.00
#
_symmetry.space_group_name_H-M   'P 1'
#
loop_
_entity.id
_entity.type
_entity.pdbx_description
1 polymer ?
#
loop_
_entity_poly.entity_id
_entity_poly.type
_entity_poly.pdbx_seq_one_letter_code
_entity_poly.pdbx_strand_id
1 'polypeptide(L)'
;MRETVVFSVHDLKVYPLTALGDETTDPTYGAAIDVPGVSEVGLDPELTNATLRGDGKVIDSRTTLDAVTLSFTYGKLSPAVLAALDGGTEDVGTGPSEGITRYVRDAGASIPIFGFAALVSEVDNPNGAAKLYGYRATVSGGSLFAASDSEHGEPSFDASVIGLPKGPMWATDLEDTGTALPADGTALIATYGALPTI
;
A
#
# COMPACT_ATOMS: atom_id res chain seq x y z
N MET A 1 1.67 12.04 24.31
CA MET A 1 1.04 11.55 23.07
C MET A 1 1.37 12.59 22.03
N ARG A 2 2.00 12.20 20.92
CA ARG A 2 2.32 13.12 19.83
C ARG A 2 1.10 13.19 18.90
N GLU A 3 0.64 14.39 18.61
CA GLU A 3 -0.40 14.67 17.63
C GLU A 3 0.24 15.45 16.49
N THR A 4 -0.12 15.17 15.26
CA THR A 4 0.39 15.88 14.09
C THR A 4 -0.69 16.00 13.03
N VAL A 5 -0.57 17.03 12.19
CA VAL A 5 -1.40 17.21 11.00
C VAL A 5 -0.61 16.75 9.80
N VAL A 6 -1.09 15.72 9.12
CA VAL A 6 -0.51 15.22 7.86
C VAL A 6 -0.99 16.09 6.70
N PHE A 7 -0.08 16.39 5.76
CA PHE A 7 -0.35 17.37 4.73
C PHE A 7 -0.19 16.84 3.30
N SER A 8 0.96 16.25 2.94
CA SER A 8 1.17 15.79 1.58
C SER A 8 1.91 14.47 1.53
N VAL A 9 1.64 13.68 0.50
CA VAL A 9 2.38 12.45 0.22
C VAL A 9 3.67 12.82 -0.50
N HIS A 10 4.78 12.27 -0.04
CA HIS A 10 6.10 12.50 -0.64
C HIS A 10 6.61 11.30 -1.42
N ASP A 11 6.31 10.11 -0.93
CA ASP A 11 6.86 8.87 -1.50
C ASP A 11 5.91 7.71 -1.21
N LEU A 12 5.85 6.75 -2.13
CA LEU A 12 5.17 5.47 -1.97
C LEU A 12 6.03 4.39 -2.60
N LYS A 13 6.27 3.34 -1.84
CA LYS A 13 6.94 2.14 -2.33
C LYS A 13 6.06 0.93 -2.19
N VAL A 14 6.13 0.04 -3.16
CA VAL A 14 5.50 -1.28 -3.14
C VAL A 14 6.57 -2.37 -3.11
N TYR A 15 6.28 -3.44 -2.39
CA TYR A 15 7.19 -4.56 -2.15
C TYR A 15 6.47 -5.83 -2.56
N PRO A 16 6.76 -6.41 -3.74
CA PRO A 16 6.14 -7.66 -4.18
C PRO A 16 6.37 -8.77 -3.16
N LEU A 17 5.32 -9.43 -2.72
CA LEU A 17 5.42 -10.54 -1.79
C LEU A 17 5.96 -11.77 -2.49
N THR A 18 7.06 -12.33 -2.02
CA THR A 18 7.69 -13.53 -2.58
C THR A 18 7.31 -14.80 -1.81
N ALA A 19 7.09 -14.69 -0.50
CA ALA A 19 6.52 -15.76 0.31
C ALA A 19 5.68 -15.19 1.44
N LEU A 20 4.51 -15.79 1.68
CA LEU A 20 3.55 -15.29 2.67
C LEU A 20 4.02 -15.47 4.12
N GLY A 21 4.88 -16.47 4.37
CA GLY A 21 5.17 -16.90 5.73
C GLY A 21 3.98 -17.66 6.36
N ASP A 22 4.10 -17.97 7.63
CA ASP A 22 3.10 -18.66 8.43
C ASP A 22 3.10 -18.10 9.87
N GLU A 23 2.45 -18.78 10.82
CA GLU A 23 2.42 -18.38 12.22
C GLU A 23 3.81 -18.35 12.90
N THR A 24 4.81 -18.98 12.30
CA THR A 24 6.18 -19.12 12.84
C THR A 24 7.23 -18.40 12.02
N THR A 25 6.99 -18.19 10.73
CA THR A 25 7.90 -17.55 9.79
C THR A 25 7.34 -16.23 9.27
N ASP A 26 8.18 -15.22 9.21
CA ASP A 26 7.80 -13.92 8.68
C ASP A 26 7.65 -13.97 7.13
N PRO A 27 6.81 -13.11 6.54
CA PRO A 27 6.71 -12.99 5.10
C PRO A 27 8.02 -12.47 4.51
N THR A 28 8.27 -12.79 3.25
CA THR A 28 9.43 -12.27 2.50
C THR A 28 8.97 -11.47 1.29
N TYR A 29 9.68 -10.39 1.00
CA TYR A 29 9.37 -9.50 -0.11
C TYR A 29 10.57 -9.37 -1.05
N GLY A 30 10.29 -9.04 -2.30
CA GLY A 30 11.27 -8.66 -3.29
C GLY A 30 11.80 -7.24 -3.06
N ALA A 31 12.51 -6.75 -4.08
CA ALA A 31 13.02 -5.38 -4.07
C ALA A 31 11.88 -4.35 -4.02
N ALA A 32 12.13 -3.24 -3.35
CA ALA A 32 11.22 -2.11 -3.33
C ALA A 32 11.08 -1.52 -4.75
N ILE A 33 9.85 -1.23 -5.14
CA ILE A 33 9.52 -0.55 -6.39
C ILE A 33 8.91 0.79 -6.02
N ASP A 34 9.55 1.85 -6.49
CA ASP A 34 9.13 3.22 -6.28
C ASP A 34 7.91 3.56 -7.16
N VAL A 35 6.89 4.18 -6.58
CA VAL A 35 5.69 4.64 -7.30
C VAL A 35 5.84 6.13 -7.61
N PRO A 36 6.22 6.49 -8.84
CA PRO A 36 6.61 7.85 -9.14
C PRO A 36 5.40 8.80 -9.22
N GLY A 37 5.51 9.95 -8.57
CA GLY A 37 4.52 11.02 -8.69
C GLY A 37 3.21 10.74 -7.99
N VAL A 38 3.25 10.10 -6.83
CA VAL A 38 2.09 9.90 -5.98
C VAL A 38 1.52 11.25 -5.56
N SER A 39 0.23 11.43 -5.77
CA SER A 39 -0.53 12.64 -5.39
C SER A 39 -1.44 12.40 -4.19
N GLU A 40 -1.90 11.18 -4.00
CA GLU A 40 -2.82 10.82 -2.92
C GLU A 40 -2.56 9.39 -2.41
N VAL A 41 -2.67 9.21 -1.11
CA VAL A 41 -2.72 7.90 -0.45
C VAL A 41 -3.78 7.95 0.63
N GLY A 42 -4.71 7.01 0.63
CA GLY A 42 -5.76 6.84 1.63
C GLY A 42 -5.81 5.42 2.17
N LEU A 43 -6.19 5.28 3.42
CA LEU A 43 -6.45 3.99 4.05
C LEU A 43 -7.80 4.05 4.74
N ASP A 44 -8.79 3.36 4.17
CA ASP A 44 -10.18 3.39 4.61
C ASP A 44 -10.58 2.05 5.25
N PRO A 45 -10.75 2.01 6.59
CA PRO A 45 -11.27 0.85 7.28
C PRO A 45 -12.78 0.74 7.15
N GLU A 46 -13.29 -0.39 6.69
CA GLU A 46 -14.71 -0.76 6.73
C GLU A 46 -15.06 -1.43 8.04
N LEU A 47 -16.03 -0.85 8.75
CA LEU A 47 -16.48 -1.33 10.05
C LEU A 47 -17.91 -1.86 9.96
N THR A 48 -18.12 -3.10 10.40
CA THR A 48 -19.47 -3.65 10.57
C THR A 48 -19.88 -3.61 12.04
N ASN A 49 -21.08 -3.08 12.28
CA ASN A 49 -21.67 -3.01 13.60
C ASN A 49 -22.81 -4.02 13.74
N ALA A 50 -22.59 -5.04 14.55
CA ALA A 50 -23.62 -6.01 14.93
C ALA A 50 -24.26 -5.61 16.26
N THR A 51 -25.59 -5.45 16.26
CA THR A 51 -26.36 -5.13 17.46
C THR A 51 -27.28 -6.28 17.87
N LEU A 52 -27.16 -6.72 19.12
CA LEU A 52 -28.10 -7.66 19.73
C LEU A 52 -29.23 -6.84 20.39
N ARG A 53 -30.46 -7.17 20.04
CA ARG A 53 -31.67 -6.53 20.63
C ARG A 53 -32.52 -7.55 21.37
N GLY A 54 -33.07 -7.16 22.52
CA GLY A 54 -34.04 -7.92 23.27
C GLY A 54 -35.03 -6.96 23.98
N ASP A 55 -36.29 -7.31 24.04
CA ASP A 55 -37.38 -6.53 24.66
C ASP A 55 -37.44 -5.05 24.16
N GLY A 56 -37.13 -4.84 22.88
CA GLY A 56 -37.12 -3.51 22.25
C GLY A 56 -35.92 -2.64 22.58
N LYS A 57 -34.93 -3.15 23.33
CA LYS A 57 -33.70 -2.44 23.71
C LYS A 57 -32.50 -3.09 23.07
N VAL A 58 -31.45 -2.28 22.86
CA VAL A 58 -30.11 -2.80 22.50
C VAL A 58 -29.50 -3.40 23.75
N ILE A 59 -29.17 -4.69 23.72
CA ILE A 59 -28.54 -5.42 24.81
C ILE A 59 -27.02 -5.37 24.67
N ASP A 60 -26.52 -5.52 23.43
CA ASP A 60 -25.08 -5.50 23.10
C ASP A 60 -24.88 -4.90 21.73
N SER A 61 -23.73 -4.26 21.52
CA SER A 61 -23.29 -3.73 20.24
C SER A 61 -21.80 -4.00 20.07
N ARG A 62 -21.44 -4.69 19.00
CA ARG A 62 -20.07 -5.02 18.68
C ARG A 62 -19.71 -4.49 17.29
N THR A 63 -18.62 -3.73 17.24
CA THR A 63 -18.03 -3.27 15.97
C THR A 63 -16.85 -4.14 15.64
N THR A 64 -16.81 -4.66 14.41
CA THR A 64 -15.71 -5.45 13.85
C THR A 64 -15.16 -4.75 12.62
N LEU A 65 -13.85 -4.88 12.41
CA LEU A 65 -13.20 -4.46 11.19
C LEU A 65 -13.40 -5.57 10.14
N ASP A 66 -14.09 -5.25 9.05
CA ASP A 66 -14.37 -6.23 7.98
C ASP A 66 -13.31 -6.21 6.88
N ALA A 67 -12.97 -5.02 6.42
CA ALA A 67 -11.99 -4.81 5.36
C ALA A 67 -11.25 -3.49 5.56
N VAL A 68 -10.11 -3.37 4.90
CA VAL A 68 -9.37 -2.11 4.80
C VAL A 68 -9.02 -1.91 3.34
N THR A 69 -9.36 -0.76 2.80
CA THR A 69 -9.02 -0.38 1.43
C THR A 69 -7.90 0.64 1.43
N LEU A 70 -6.82 0.33 0.74
CA LEU A 70 -5.77 1.28 0.37
C LEU A 70 -6.15 1.87 -0.98
N SER A 71 -6.25 3.17 -1.08
CA SER A 71 -6.37 3.90 -2.35
C SER A 71 -5.13 4.75 -2.57
N PHE A 72 -4.63 4.82 -3.80
CA PHE A 72 -3.58 5.75 -4.17
C PHE A 72 -3.68 6.18 -5.62
N THR A 73 -3.28 7.42 -5.85
CA THR A 73 -3.27 8.07 -7.17
C THR A 73 -1.85 8.51 -7.48
N TYR A 74 -1.43 8.35 -8.73
CA TYR A 74 -0.08 8.74 -9.15
C TYR A 74 -0.08 9.36 -10.57
N GLY A 75 0.83 10.30 -10.79
CA GLY A 75 0.86 11.10 -12.02
C GLY A 75 1.81 10.58 -13.11
N LYS A 76 2.54 9.47 -12.88
CA LYS A 76 3.50 8.95 -13.86
C LYS A 76 3.28 7.46 -14.10
N LEU A 77 2.99 7.10 -15.34
CA LEU A 77 2.87 5.71 -15.75
C LEU A 77 4.25 5.02 -15.70
N SER A 78 4.35 3.95 -14.90
CA SER A 78 5.55 3.12 -14.79
C SER A 78 5.21 1.66 -15.09
N PRO A 79 5.75 1.06 -16.16
CA PRO A 79 5.55 -0.37 -16.46
C PRO A 79 5.96 -1.30 -15.33
N ALA A 80 7.03 -0.96 -14.58
CA ALA A 80 7.47 -1.72 -13.41
C ALA A 80 6.43 -1.73 -12.30
N VAL A 81 5.81 -0.56 -12.01
CA VAL A 81 4.71 -0.45 -11.03
C VAL A 81 3.50 -1.26 -11.49
N LEU A 82 3.12 -1.15 -12.77
CA LEU A 82 2.01 -1.95 -13.31
C LEU A 82 2.28 -3.46 -13.20
N ALA A 83 3.51 -3.89 -13.49
CA ALA A 83 3.89 -5.30 -13.36
C ALA A 83 3.77 -5.79 -11.91
N ALA A 84 4.19 -4.97 -10.95
CA ALA A 84 4.14 -5.29 -9.53
C ALA A 84 2.72 -5.34 -8.97
N LEU A 85 1.82 -4.50 -9.45
CA LEU A 85 0.45 -4.36 -8.93
C LEU A 85 -0.56 -5.25 -9.65
N ASP A 86 -0.44 -5.36 -10.97
CA ASP A 86 -1.44 -6.05 -11.82
C ASP A 86 -0.99 -7.43 -12.31
N GLY A 87 0.28 -7.80 -12.11
CA GLY A 87 0.81 -9.14 -12.42
C GLY A 87 1.19 -9.37 -13.89
N GLY A 88 1.37 -8.30 -14.65
CA GLY A 88 1.99 -8.38 -15.97
C GLY A 88 3.51 -8.44 -15.89
N THR A 89 4.14 -8.36 -17.04
CA THR A 89 5.59 -8.31 -17.20
C THR A 89 6.03 -7.01 -17.84
N GLU A 90 7.13 -6.46 -17.33
CA GLU A 90 7.84 -5.38 -17.99
C GLU A 90 8.81 -5.97 -19.03
N ASP A 91 8.71 -5.53 -20.27
CA ASP A 91 9.62 -5.89 -21.35
C ASP A 91 10.36 -4.64 -21.83
N VAL A 92 11.67 -4.63 -21.58
CA VAL A 92 12.55 -3.54 -22.01
C VAL A 92 13.18 -3.92 -23.35
N GLY A 93 12.82 -3.20 -24.38
CA GLY A 93 13.28 -3.46 -25.75
C GLY A 93 14.79 -3.33 -25.89
N THR A 94 15.37 -4.25 -26.66
CA THR A 94 16.79 -4.25 -27.01
C THR A 94 16.96 -4.26 -28.52
N GLY A 95 18.11 -3.80 -29.03
CA GLY A 95 18.42 -3.75 -30.45
C GLY A 95 17.44 -2.84 -31.23
N PRO A 96 16.70 -3.33 -32.24
CA PRO A 96 15.77 -2.53 -33.03
C PRO A 96 14.62 -1.91 -32.22
N SER A 97 14.35 -2.45 -31.03
CA SER A 97 13.31 -1.99 -30.10
C SER A 97 13.90 -1.17 -28.92
N GLU A 98 15.16 -0.79 -29.01
CA GLU A 98 15.81 0.04 -27.97
C GLU A 98 15.03 1.35 -27.74
N GLY A 99 14.82 1.69 -26.47
CA GLY A 99 14.02 2.86 -26.06
C GLY A 99 12.53 2.59 -25.93
N ILE A 100 12.07 1.36 -26.17
CA ILE A 100 10.67 0.96 -25.94
C ILE A 100 10.63 0.13 -24.65
N THR A 101 9.86 0.61 -23.68
CA THR A 101 9.48 -0.19 -22.51
C THR A 101 8.02 -0.54 -22.63
N ARG A 102 7.69 -1.81 -22.52
CA ARG A 102 6.34 -2.34 -22.70
C ARG A 102 5.88 -3.02 -21.43
N TYR A 103 4.65 -2.76 -21.07
CA TYR A 103 3.92 -3.57 -20.10
C TYR A 103 3.04 -4.58 -20.86
N VAL A 104 3.10 -5.84 -20.51
CA VAL A 104 2.29 -6.92 -21.10
C VAL A 104 1.63 -7.70 -19.99
N ARG A 105 0.33 -7.89 -20.10
CA ARG A 105 -0.44 -8.73 -19.19
C ARG A 105 -1.07 -9.88 -19.95
N ASP A 106 -0.86 -11.10 -19.47
CA ASP A 106 -1.53 -12.28 -19.96
C ASP A 106 -2.92 -12.43 -19.32
N ALA A 107 -3.89 -12.93 -20.08
CA ALA A 107 -5.27 -13.09 -19.61
C ALA A 107 -5.43 -14.03 -18.39
N GLY A 108 -4.46 -14.91 -18.15
CA GLY A 108 -4.43 -15.82 -17.01
C GLY A 108 -3.50 -15.39 -15.87
N ALA A 109 -2.88 -14.22 -15.97
CA ALA A 109 -1.98 -13.75 -14.91
C ALA A 109 -2.74 -13.50 -13.60
N SER A 110 -2.22 -14.04 -12.50
CA SER A 110 -2.76 -13.77 -11.16
C SER A 110 -2.37 -12.38 -10.71
N ILE A 111 -3.27 -11.72 -9.97
CA ILE A 111 -2.97 -10.45 -9.34
C ILE A 111 -1.96 -10.71 -8.20
N PRO A 112 -0.82 -9.98 -8.17
CA PRO A 112 0.18 -10.15 -7.13
C PRO A 112 -0.32 -9.69 -5.77
N ILE A 113 0.31 -10.22 -4.73
CA ILE A 113 0.21 -9.70 -3.38
C ILE A 113 1.47 -8.88 -3.12
N PHE A 114 1.32 -7.75 -2.43
CA PHE A 114 2.41 -6.84 -2.13
C PHE A 114 2.28 -6.22 -0.74
N GLY A 115 3.40 -5.79 -0.15
CA GLY A 115 3.43 -4.83 0.94
C GLY A 115 3.60 -3.42 0.39
N PHE A 116 3.32 -2.41 1.21
CA PHE A 116 3.54 -1.02 0.82
C PHE A 116 4.05 -0.18 1.99
N ALA A 117 4.72 0.92 1.66
CA ALA A 117 5.07 1.96 2.62
C ALA A 117 4.86 3.33 1.96
N ALA A 118 4.15 4.21 2.65
CA ALA A 118 3.92 5.58 2.22
C ALA A 118 4.55 6.57 3.20
N LEU A 119 5.12 7.64 2.66
CA LEU A 119 5.73 8.74 3.39
C LEU A 119 4.86 9.98 3.23
N VAL A 120 4.41 10.53 4.35
CA VAL A 120 3.57 11.73 4.40
C VAL A 120 4.25 12.78 5.25
N SER A 121 4.30 14.04 4.77
CA SER A 121 4.87 15.13 5.57
C SER A 121 3.94 15.56 6.70
N GLU A 122 4.55 16.04 7.76
CA GLU A 122 3.88 16.65 8.89
C GLU A 122 3.92 18.17 8.79
N VAL A 123 2.80 18.84 9.10
CA VAL A 123 2.73 20.30 9.11
C VAL A 123 3.53 20.90 10.26
N ASP A 124 3.42 20.26 11.42
CA ASP A 124 3.98 20.79 12.68
C ASP A 124 5.48 20.49 12.84
N ASN A 125 6.02 19.58 12.04
CA ASN A 125 7.43 19.22 12.08
C ASN A 125 7.98 19.01 10.65
N PRO A 126 8.60 20.02 10.04
CA PRO A 126 9.11 19.94 8.67
C PRO A 126 10.26 18.94 8.48
N ASN A 127 10.87 18.46 9.56
CA ASN A 127 11.91 17.44 9.55
C ASN A 127 11.37 16.05 9.89
N GLY A 128 10.12 15.96 10.32
CA GLY A 128 9.45 14.72 10.67
C GLY A 128 8.60 14.18 9.52
N ALA A 129 8.19 12.94 9.66
CA ALA A 129 7.31 12.27 8.73
C ALA A 129 6.37 11.31 9.42
N ALA A 130 5.15 11.23 8.90
CA ALA A 130 4.26 10.12 9.17
C ALA A 130 4.50 9.04 8.11
N LYS A 131 4.73 7.82 8.55
CA LYS A 131 4.92 6.67 7.68
C LYS A 131 3.76 5.70 7.88
N LEU A 132 3.17 5.29 6.78
CA LEU A 132 2.11 4.29 6.75
C LEU A 132 2.66 3.02 6.11
N TYR A 133 2.50 1.91 6.79
CA TYR A 133 2.93 0.59 6.31
C TYR A 133 1.74 -0.34 6.18
N GLY A 134 1.69 -1.12 5.11
CA GLY A 134 0.81 -2.26 4.99
C GLY A 134 1.60 -3.48 4.52
N TYR A 135 1.33 -4.59 5.17
CA TYR A 135 2.19 -5.77 4.98
C TYR A 135 1.65 -6.76 3.96
N ARG A 136 0.36 -6.69 3.67
CA ARG A 136 -0.26 -7.56 2.69
C ARG A 136 -1.44 -6.87 2.03
N ALA A 137 -1.32 -6.56 0.76
CA ALA A 137 -2.37 -5.97 -0.03
C ALA A 137 -2.47 -6.65 -1.40
N THR A 138 -3.64 -6.58 -2.01
CA THR A 138 -3.87 -7.04 -3.37
C THR A 138 -4.79 -6.05 -4.08
N VAL A 139 -4.49 -5.74 -5.33
CA VAL A 139 -5.32 -4.82 -6.11
C VAL A 139 -6.74 -5.36 -6.23
N SER A 140 -7.72 -4.52 -5.91
CA SER A 140 -9.14 -4.82 -5.97
C SER A 140 -9.89 -3.97 -6.99
N GLY A 141 -9.31 -2.87 -7.44
CA GLY A 141 -9.92 -1.95 -8.40
C GLY A 141 -8.98 -0.84 -8.84
N GLY A 142 -9.53 0.19 -9.47
CA GLY A 142 -8.80 1.37 -9.93
C GLY A 142 -8.76 1.50 -11.44
N SER A 143 -8.10 2.55 -11.94
CA SER A 143 -7.87 2.84 -13.33
C SER A 143 -6.39 2.75 -13.67
N LEU A 144 -5.98 1.71 -14.37
CA LEU A 144 -4.57 1.48 -14.76
C LEU A 144 -4.05 2.56 -15.72
N PHE A 145 -4.92 3.15 -16.49
CA PHE A 145 -4.59 4.17 -17.47
C PHE A 145 -5.70 5.23 -17.50
N ALA A 146 -5.32 6.46 -17.25
CA ALA A 146 -6.21 7.61 -17.39
C ALA A 146 -5.55 8.64 -18.30
N ALA A 147 -6.28 9.16 -19.27
CA ALA A 147 -5.83 10.24 -20.14
C ALA A 147 -7.02 11.12 -20.48
N SER A 148 -6.79 12.44 -20.54
CA SER A 148 -7.78 13.45 -20.87
C SER A 148 -7.14 14.52 -21.74
N ASP A 149 -7.91 15.12 -22.64
CA ASP A 149 -7.43 16.22 -23.50
C ASP A 149 -7.24 17.54 -22.74
N SER A 150 -7.88 17.68 -21.59
CA SER A 150 -7.92 18.92 -20.81
C SER A 150 -7.24 18.85 -19.44
N GLU A 151 -6.96 17.66 -18.95
CA GLU A 151 -6.39 17.42 -17.62
C GLU A 151 -5.29 16.36 -17.68
N HIS A 152 -4.37 16.41 -16.74
CA HIS A 152 -3.42 15.30 -16.54
C HIS A 152 -4.18 14.04 -16.17
N GLY A 153 -3.92 12.96 -16.90
CA GLY A 153 -4.44 11.65 -16.55
C GLY A 153 -3.73 11.15 -15.28
N GLU A 154 -4.49 10.86 -14.25
CA GLU A 154 -3.97 10.32 -13.00
C GLU A 154 -4.49 8.88 -12.81
N PRO A 155 -3.68 7.87 -13.09
CA PRO A 155 -4.01 6.49 -12.76
C PRO A 155 -4.22 6.33 -11.26
N SER A 156 -5.18 5.50 -10.89
CA SER A 156 -5.48 5.19 -9.49
C SER A 156 -5.60 3.69 -9.27
N PHE A 157 -5.24 3.26 -8.06
CA PHE A 157 -5.43 1.88 -7.63
C PHE A 157 -6.16 1.83 -6.30
N ASP A 158 -7.06 0.88 -6.22
CA ASP A 158 -7.64 0.44 -4.96
C ASP A 158 -7.11 -0.96 -4.65
N ALA A 159 -6.67 -1.16 -3.42
CA ALA A 159 -6.17 -2.45 -2.98
C ALA A 159 -6.80 -2.85 -1.64
N SER A 160 -7.20 -4.10 -1.54
CA SER A 160 -7.66 -4.66 -0.27
C SER A 160 -6.44 -5.00 0.59
N VAL A 161 -6.38 -4.43 1.79
CA VAL A 161 -5.36 -4.76 2.79
C VAL A 161 -5.85 -5.92 3.62
N ILE A 162 -5.01 -6.95 3.73
CA ILE A 162 -5.34 -8.23 4.35
C ILE A 162 -4.36 -8.47 5.50
N GLY A 163 -4.82 -9.04 6.59
CA GLY A 163 -3.94 -9.44 7.71
C GLY A 163 -2.91 -10.49 7.29
N LEU A 164 -1.74 -10.42 7.91
CA LEU A 164 -0.76 -11.51 7.87
C LEU A 164 -1.22 -12.69 8.75
N PRO A 165 -0.74 -13.91 8.49
CA PRO A 165 -0.96 -15.03 9.41
C PRO A 165 -0.47 -14.73 10.82
N LYS A 166 0.62 -13.95 10.94
CA LYS A 166 1.19 -13.46 12.19
C LYS A 166 1.40 -11.95 12.06
N GLY A 167 0.77 -11.17 12.95
CA GLY A 167 1.04 -9.75 13.17
C GLY A 167 0.03 -8.76 12.60
N PRO A 168 0.41 -7.48 12.51
CA PRO A 168 -0.52 -6.42 12.17
C PRO A 168 -0.91 -6.45 10.70
N MET A 169 -2.07 -5.87 10.41
CA MET A 169 -2.53 -5.61 9.06
C MET A 169 -1.80 -4.39 8.46
N TRP A 170 -1.68 -3.34 9.27
CA TRP A 170 -0.94 -2.11 8.94
C TRP A 170 -0.32 -1.52 10.20
N ALA A 171 0.61 -0.57 10.03
CA ALA A 171 1.19 0.24 11.09
C ALA A 171 1.38 1.68 10.62
N THR A 172 1.42 2.60 11.57
CA THR A 172 1.74 4.00 11.31
C THR A 172 2.78 4.47 12.32
N ASP A 173 3.88 5.00 11.83
CA ASP A 173 4.94 5.59 12.64
C ASP A 173 4.98 7.10 12.45
N LEU A 174 5.16 7.83 13.56
CA LEU A 174 5.41 9.26 13.58
C LEU A 174 6.87 9.48 13.98
N GLU A 175 7.71 9.87 13.05
CA GLU A 175 9.14 10.06 13.26
C GLU A 175 9.52 11.55 13.32
N ASP A 176 10.36 11.93 14.30
CA ASP A 176 10.79 13.32 14.45
C ASP A 176 11.84 13.75 13.41
N THR A 177 12.59 12.82 12.85
CA THR A 177 13.72 13.10 11.95
C THR A 177 13.87 12.12 10.80
N GLY A 178 12.91 11.26 10.55
CA GLY A 178 13.01 10.19 9.56
C GLY A 178 12.24 10.50 8.27
N THR A 179 12.93 10.68 7.15
CA THR A 179 12.32 10.97 5.84
C THR A 179 12.48 9.85 4.81
N ALA A 180 13.02 8.71 5.21
CA ALA A 180 13.25 7.59 4.29
C ALA A 180 12.27 6.44 4.55
N LEU A 181 11.71 5.89 3.47
CA LEU A 181 10.98 4.63 3.49
C LEU A 181 11.94 3.43 3.53
N PRO A 182 11.46 2.25 3.98
CA PRO A 182 12.26 1.03 3.93
C PRO A 182 12.92 0.83 2.56
N ALA A 183 14.19 0.48 2.56
CA ALA A 183 14.96 0.33 1.32
C ALA A 183 14.62 -0.97 0.57
N ASP A 184 14.21 -1.99 1.31
CA ASP A 184 13.89 -3.31 0.78
C ASP A 184 12.86 -4.04 1.68
N GLY A 185 12.48 -5.24 1.29
CA GLY A 185 11.53 -6.06 2.02
C GLY A 185 11.99 -6.47 3.41
N THR A 186 13.29 -6.61 3.64
CA THR A 186 13.84 -6.92 4.96
C THR A 186 13.65 -5.75 5.92
N ALA A 187 13.90 -4.53 5.44
CA ALA A 187 13.67 -3.31 6.21
C ALA A 187 12.17 -3.08 6.49
N LEU A 188 11.29 -3.45 5.54
CA LEU A 188 9.83 -3.40 5.77
C LEU A 188 9.41 -4.36 6.90
N ILE A 189 9.94 -5.59 6.93
CA ILE A 189 9.68 -6.55 8.00
C ILE A 189 10.24 -6.07 9.34
N ALA A 190 11.35 -5.36 9.35
CA ALA A 190 11.91 -4.81 10.57
C ALA A 190 10.96 -3.80 11.25
N THR A 191 10.15 -3.07 10.48
CA THR A 191 9.11 -2.19 11.06
C THR A 191 8.04 -2.97 11.80
N TYR A 192 7.70 -4.16 11.33
CA TYR A 192 6.76 -5.09 11.95
C TYR A 192 7.25 -5.64 13.30
N GLY A 193 8.54 -6.04 13.39
CA GLY A 193 9.13 -6.59 14.62
C GLY A 193 9.40 -5.56 15.72
N ALA A 194 9.39 -4.26 15.38
CA ALA A 194 9.62 -3.17 16.32
C ALA A 194 8.35 -2.73 17.07
N LEU A 195 7.17 -3.29 16.72
CA LEU A 195 5.93 -2.96 17.43
C LEU A 195 5.96 -3.52 18.85
N PRO A 196 5.59 -2.72 19.87
CA PRO A 196 5.54 -3.21 21.23
C PRO A 196 4.56 -4.37 21.33
N THR A 197 5.00 -5.48 21.90
CA THR A 197 4.14 -6.60 22.29
C THR A 197 3.14 -6.07 23.31
N ILE A 198 1.87 -6.06 22.98
CA ILE A 198 0.78 -5.67 23.89
C ILE A 198 0.51 -6.82 24.85
#